data_299aefb433e781fdf50ffb6b756a97cb
#
_entry.id   299aefb433e781fdf50ffb6b756a97cb
#
_cell.length_a   1.000
_cell.length_b   1.000
_cell.length_c   1.000
_cell.angle_alpha   90.00
_cell.angle_beta   90.00
_cell.angle_gamma   90.00
#
_symmetry.space_group_name_H-M   'P 1'
#
loop_
_entity.id
_entity.type
_entity.pdbx_description
1 polymer ?
#
loop_
_entity_poly.entity_id
_entity_poly.type
_entity_poly.pdbx_seq_one_letter_code
_entity_poly.pdbx_strand_id
1 'polypeptide(L)'
;YNSVKKQNRKEIPLPDAKIVSDSKDVCVLIIGESARRENFSLYGYGKPTNPLLEKDSVTALIADAAATYTTAGVKAILDHKPSNKLYEILPNYLNRSGVDVVWRSNNWGEPPVHIDKYYKPKELKERNPEADDRYDGILLAGLREEILSGSKDKMLVVLHTSTSHGPTYYKKYPPEFEVFSPVCTTVEMSKADPKELMNAYDNTIVYTDYLIHSVIEILRGIPQRRSCVIFVSDHGESLGEGNLYMHGVPILVAP
;
A
#
# COMPACT_ATOMS: atom_id res chain seq x y z
N TYR A 1 24.04 -6.39 -16.14
CA TYR A 1 25.27 -5.98 -15.45
C TYR A 1 24.97 -5.13 -14.20
N ASN A 2 23.92 -4.29 -14.22
CA ASN A 2 23.53 -3.47 -13.06
C ASN A 2 22.77 -4.25 -11.98
N SER A 3 22.08 -5.34 -12.30
CA SER A 3 21.32 -6.15 -11.33
C SER A 3 22.23 -6.96 -10.40
N VAL A 4 23.34 -7.47 -10.92
CA VAL A 4 24.33 -8.26 -10.13
C VAL A 4 25.08 -7.38 -9.14
N LYS A 5 25.35 -6.10 -9.47
CA LYS A 5 25.99 -5.16 -8.53
C LYS A 5 25.07 -4.71 -7.38
N LYS A 6 23.74 -4.77 -7.55
CA LYS A 6 22.78 -4.44 -6.48
C LYS A 6 22.70 -5.53 -5.40
N GLN A 7 22.86 -6.80 -5.77
CA GLN A 7 22.76 -7.93 -4.83
C GLN A 7 23.90 -8.03 -3.80
N ASN A 8 25.01 -7.35 -4.03
CA ASN A 8 26.19 -7.40 -3.14
C ASN A 8 26.36 -6.17 -2.24
N ARG A 9 25.36 -5.27 -2.16
CA ARG A 9 25.41 -4.15 -1.21
C ARG A 9 24.99 -4.65 0.17
N LYS A 10 25.93 -4.65 1.12
CA LYS A 10 25.63 -4.96 2.52
C LYS A 10 24.70 -3.91 3.10
N GLU A 11 23.63 -4.34 3.70
CA GLU A 11 22.69 -3.48 4.44
C GLU A 11 23.41 -2.80 5.62
N ILE A 12 23.15 -1.51 5.80
CA ILE A 12 23.71 -0.70 6.88
C ILE A 12 22.69 -0.65 8.02
N PRO A 13 22.99 -1.24 9.19
CA PRO A 13 22.09 -1.19 10.32
C PRO A 13 22.00 0.23 10.89
N LEU A 14 20.84 0.60 11.42
CA LEU A 14 20.65 1.82 12.18
C LEU A 14 21.14 1.61 13.63
N PRO A 15 21.38 2.70 14.39
CA PRO A 15 21.70 2.60 15.81
C PRO A 15 20.59 1.89 16.60
N ASP A 16 20.94 1.15 17.64
CA ASP A 16 19.98 0.44 18.47
C ASP A 16 18.99 1.40 19.15
N ALA A 17 17.73 0.97 19.23
CA ALA A 17 16.67 1.68 19.92
C ALA A 17 16.07 0.85 21.05
N LYS A 18 15.40 1.54 21.97
CA LYS A 18 14.67 0.93 23.08
C LYS A 18 13.23 1.41 23.09
N ILE A 19 12.31 0.52 23.40
CA ILE A 19 10.92 0.85 23.68
C ILE A 19 10.89 1.53 25.05
N VAL A 20 10.31 2.74 25.14
CA VAL A 20 10.27 3.57 26.35
C VAL A 20 8.86 3.76 26.92
N SER A 21 7.85 3.18 26.30
CA SER A 21 6.44 3.32 26.70
C SER A 21 5.80 1.96 26.93
N ASP A 22 5.04 1.83 28.02
CA ASP A 22 4.32 0.60 28.41
C ASP A 22 2.93 0.49 27.76
N SER A 23 2.51 1.47 26.93
CA SER A 23 1.22 1.40 26.24
C SER A 23 1.20 0.25 25.23
N LYS A 24 0.03 -0.35 25.05
CA LYS A 24 -0.20 -1.31 23.97
C LYS A 24 -0.62 -0.58 22.71
N ASP A 25 0.24 -0.60 21.70
CA ASP A 25 0.04 0.15 20.46
C ASP A 25 0.07 -0.77 19.24
N VAL A 26 -0.76 -0.45 18.26
CA VAL A 26 -0.68 -1.03 16.91
C VAL A 26 -0.72 0.07 15.87
N CYS A 27 0.24 0.07 14.98
CA CYS A 27 0.24 0.91 13.78
C CYS A 27 0.06 0.01 12.55
N VAL A 28 -0.89 0.36 11.68
CA VAL A 28 -1.04 -0.28 10.38
C VAL A 28 -0.58 0.70 9.31
N LEU A 29 0.50 0.35 8.63
CA LEU A 29 1.02 1.07 7.47
C LEU A 29 0.51 0.38 6.20
N ILE A 30 -0.33 1.05 5.45
CA ILE A 30 -0.83 0.60 4.15
C ILE A 30 -0.02 1.29 3.07
N ILE A 31 0.76 0.52 2.32
CA ILE A 31 1.49 1.01 1.15
C ILE A 31 0.63 0.72 -0.07
N GLY A 32 0.07 1.80 -0.64
CA GLY A 32 -0.71 1.76 -1.86
C GLY A 32 0.18 1.65 -3.09
N GLU A 33 -0.34 1.08 -4.16
CA GLU A 33 0.29 0.96 -5.47
C GLU A 33 -0.34 1.94 -6.45
N SER A 34 0.45 2.83 -7.06
CA SER A 34 0.02 3.73 -8.15
C SER A 34 -1.21 4.59 -7.84
N ALA A 35 -1.56 4.81 -6.58
CA ALA A 35 -2.78 5.51 -6.17
C ALA A 35 -2.55 7.02 -6.11
N ARG A 36 -2.77 7.72 -7.25
CA ARG A 36 -2.50 9.14 -7.37
C ARG A 36 -3.56 10.01 -6.68
N ARG A 37 -3.12 11.09 -6.04
CA ARG A 37 -3.94 12.04 -5.28
C ARG A 37 -5.09 12.64 -6.09
N GLU A 38 -4.88 12.93 -7.36
CA GLU A 38 -5.82 13.59 -8.27
C GLU A 38 -7.14 12.85 -8.42
N ASN A 39 -7.18 11.55 -8.13
CA ASN A 39 -8.40 10.72 -8.23
C ASN A 39 -9.05 10.45 -6.86
N PHE A 40 -8.56 11.06 -5.78
CA PHE A 40 -9.21 10.95 -4.47
C PHE A 40 -10.17 12.12 -4.23
N SER A 41 -11.45 11.83 -3.93
CA SER A 41 -12.44 12.86 -3.56
C SER A 41 -12.05 13.62 -2.30
N LEU A 42 -11.29 13.00 -1.40
CA LEU A 42 -10.68 13.65 -0.23
C LEU A 42 -9.81 14.89 -0.57
N TYR A 43 -9.30 14.96 -1.78
CA TYR A 43 -8.50 16.10 -2.27
C TYR A 43 -9.25 16.96 -3.29
N GLY A 44 -10.57 16.80 -3.40
CA GLY A 44 -11.43 17.61 -4.27
C GLY A 44 -11.67 17.04 -5.65
N TYR A 45 -11.37 15.76 -5.90
CA TYR A 45 -11.76 15.11 -7.14
C TYR A 45 -13.29 15.09 -7.31
N GLY A 46 -13.76 15.32 -8.52
CA GLY A 46 -15.20 15.51 -8.81
C GLY A 46 -16.07 14.24 -8.74
N LYS A 47 -15.47 13.05 -8.68
CA LYS A 47 -16.20 11.79 -8.49
C LYS A 47 -16.05 11.30 -7.03
N PRO A 48 -17.08 10.67 -6.45
CA PRO A 48 -17.04 10.19 -5.06
C PRO A 48 -16.24 8.88 -4.95
N THR A 49 -14.92 8.98 -4.98
CA THR A 49 -14.01 7.83 -4.91
C THR A 49 -13.64 7.42 -3.49
N ASN A 50 -13.88 8.28 -2.48
CA ASN A 50 -13.54 7.99 -1.08
C ASN A 50 -14.72 8.23 -0.11
N PRO A 51 -15.95 7.73 -0.37
CA PRO A 51 -17.11 8.02 0.47
C PRO A 51 -17.01 7.41 1.87
N LEU A 52 -16.24 6.35 2.08
CA LEU A 52 -16.06 5.72 3.38
C LEU A 52 -15.06 6.51 4.23
N LEU A 53 -13.92 6.90 3.68
CA LEU A 53 -12.91 7.68 4.39
C LEU A 53 -13.39 9.10 4.73
N GLU A 54 -14.27 9.69 3.91
CA GLU A 54 -14.96 10.94 4.24
C GLU A 54 -15.79 10.81 5.54
N LYS A 55 -16.52 9.68 5.70
CA LYS A 55 -17.28 9.38 6.92
C LYS A 55 -16.36 9.08 8.11
N ASP A 56 -15.22 8.47 7.87
CA ASP A 56 -14.22 8.17 8.92
C ASP A 56 -13.52 9.41 9.44
N SER A 57 -13.68 10.56 8.78
CA SER A 57 -13.05 11.84 9.15
C SER A 57 -11.52 11.74 9.23
N VAL A 58 -10.92 11.08 8.25
CA VAL A 58 -9.45 10.91 8.18
C VAL A 58 -8.75 12.24 7.91
N THR A 59 -7.50 12.36 8.34
CA THR A 59 -6.66 13.51 8.00
C THR A 59 -5.98 13.25 6.66
N ALA A 60 -6.35 14.01 5.64
CA ALA A 60 -5.73 13.97 4.33
C ALA A 60 -4.50 14.90 4.28
N LEU A 61 -3.33 14.34 4.00
CA LEU A 61 -2.05 15.06 3.91
C LEU A 61 -1.59 15.10 2.46
N ILE A 62 -1.07 16.24 2.03
CA ILE A 62 -0.46 16.38 0.70
C ILE A 62 0.99 15.93 0.80
N ALA A 63 1.36 14.96 -0.02
CA ALA A 63 2.71 14.44 -0.12
C ALA A 63 3.09 14.23 -1.59
N ASP A 64 4.36 14.42 -1.90
CA ASP A 64 4.94 14.13 -3.20
C ASP A 64 5.67 12.79 -3.16
N ALA A 65 5.48 11.97 -4.20
CA ALA A 65 6.18 10.71 -4.32
C ALA A 65 7.68 10.94 -4.57
N ALA A 66 8.52 10.21 -3.89
CA ALA A 66 9.97 10.30 -4.05
C ALA A 66 10.48 9.63 -5.33
N ALA A 67 9.63 8.86 -6.01
CA ALA A 67 9.95 8.12 -7.22
C ALA A 67 8.68 7.89 -8.04
N THR A 68 8.86 7.44 -9.28
CA THR A 68 7.77 7.16 -10.23
C THR A 68 7.58 5.65 -10.48
N TYR A 69 8.11 4.79 -9.61
CA TYR A 69 7.99 3.34 -9.72
C TYR A 69 8.20 2.65 -8.37
N THR A 70 7.60 1.48 -8.20
CA THR A 70 7.41 0.75 -6.93
C THR A 70 8.69 0.53 -6.13
N THR A 71 9.75 -0.04 -6.74
CA THR A 71 10.95 -0.39 -5.97
C THR A 71 11.65 0.80 -5.33
N ALA A 72 11.60 1.97 -5.96
CA ALA A 72 12.18 3.19 -5.41
C ALA A 72 11.21 3.90 -4.46
N GLY A 73 9.91 3.90 -4.77
CA GLY A 73 8.86 4.48 -3.93
C GLY A 73 8.76 3.77 -2.58
N VAL A 74 8.60 2.46 -2.59
CA VAL A 74 8.55 1.65 -1.35
C VAL A 74 9.83 1.79 -0.53
N LYS A 75 11.01 1.79 -1.19
CA LYS A 75 12.27 2.05 -0.50
C LYS A 75 12.27 3.42 0.18
N ALA A 76 11.81 4.46 -0.50
CA ALA A 76 11.80 5.81 0.04
C ALA A 76 10.84 5.97 1.23
N ILE A 77 9.69 5.31 1.21
CA ILE A 77 8.73 5.26 2.32
C ILE A 77 9.36 4.63 3.56
N LEU A 78 10.17 3.59 3.38
CA LEU A 78 10.70 2.78 4.49
C LEU A 78 12.11 3.18 4.93
N ASP A 79 12.81 4.01 4.17
CA ASP A 79 14.14 4.51 4.51
C ASP A 79 14.07 5.61 5.59
N HIS A 80 15.07 5.67 6.47
CA HIS A 80 15.16 6.71 7.48
C HIS A 80 15.61 8.08 6.92
N LYS A 81 16.17 8.10 5.69
CA LYS A 81 16.55 9.32 4.97
C LYS A 81 16.79 9.05 3.48
N PRO A 82 16.59 10.06 2.61
CA PRO A 82 16.92 9.94 1.20
C PRO A 82 18.41 9.69 1.01
N SER A 83 18.78 8.56 0.42
CA SER A 83 20.17 8.27 0.10
C SER A 83 20.32 7.13 -0.92
N ASN A 84 21.51 7.05 -1.57
CA ASN A 84 21.85 5.95 -2.45
C ASN A 84 22.40 4.72 -1.69
N LYS A 85 22.45 4.77 -0.35
CA LYS A 85 22.89 3.65 0.50
C LYS A 85 21.74 2.70 0.76
N LEU A 86 22.05 1.45 1.03
CA LEU A 86 21.09 0.45 1.47
C LEU A 86 21.11 0.41 3.00
N TYR A 87 20.27 1.23 3.62
CA TYR A 87 20.02 1.13 5.05
C TYR A 87 18.98 0.06 5.32
N GLU A 88 18.98 -0.49 6.55
CA GLU A 88 17.86 -1.30 7.01
C GLU A 88 16.57 -0.49 6.99
N ILE A 89 15.51 -1.12 6.52
CA ILE A 89 14.19 -0.50 6.42
C ILE A 89 13.50 -0.45 7.77
N LEU A 90 12.58 0.51 7.94
CA LEU A 90 11.83 0.72 9.18
C LEU A 90 11.24 -0.58 9.78
N PRO A 91 10.59 -1.48 9.03
CA PRO A 91 10.06 -2.72 9.59
C PRO A 91 11.13 -3.65 10.15
N ASN A 92 12.28 -3.83 9.46
CA ASN A 92 13.40 -4.65 9.94
C ASN A 92 13.97 -4.05 11.24
N TYR A 93 14.19 -2.73 11.25
CA TYR A 93 14.68 -1.99 12.42
C TYR A 93 13.77 -2.15 13.65
N LEU A 94 12.46 -1.99 13.46
CA LEU A 94 11.49 -2.14 14.54
C LEU A 94 11.41 -3.58 15.04
N ASN A 95 11.44 -4.57 14.13
CA ASN A 95 11.41 -5.98 14.48
C ASN A 95 12.58 -6.37 15.41
N ARG A 96 13.82 -6.01 15.04
CA ARG A 96 15.00 -6.28 15.90
C ARG A 96 15.04 -5.43 17.16
N SER A 97 14.33 -4.30 17.20
CA SER A 97 14.19 -3.43 18.39
C SER A 97 13.08 -3.89 19.34
N GLY A 98 12.45 -5.04 19.10
CA GLY A 98 11.48 -5.64 20.01
C GLY A 98 10.02 -5.37 19.69
N VAL A 99 9.70 -4.71 18.57
CA VAL A 99 8.32 -4.55 18.08
C VAL A 99 7.86 -5.87 17.43
N ASP A 100 6.60 -6.21 17.56
CA ASP A 100 5.98 -7.30 16.78
C ASP A 100 5.66 -6.78 15.38
N VAL A 101 6.35 -7.28 14.36
CA VAL A 101 6.17 -6.78 13.00
C VAL A 101 5.57 -7.88 12.12
N VAL A 102 4.48 -7.52 11.42
CA VAL A 102 3.81 -8.38 10.45
C VAL A 102 3.82 -7.67 9.10
N TRP A 103 4.24 -8.35 8.05
CA TRP A 103 4.17 -7.87 6.68
C TRP A 103 3.26 -8.77 5.85
N ARG A 104 2.24 -8.19 5.24
CA ARG A 104 1.34 -8.85 4.31
C ARG A 104 1.43 -8.14 2.96
N SER A 105 1.79 -8.84 1.91
CA SER A 105 2.02 -8.24 0.59
C SER A 105 1.32 -9.02 -0.51
N ASN A 106 0.54 -8.30 -1.32
CA ASN A 106 0.02 -8.75 -2.62
C ASN A 106 0.76 -8.06 -3.79
N ASN A 107 1.91 -7.47 -3.51
CA ASN A 107 2.74 -6.75 -4.47
C ASN A 107 4.16 -7.31 -4.46
N TRP A 108 5.07 -6.71 -5.21
CA TRP A 108 6.50 -7.00 -5.27
C TRP A 108 7.28 -5.67 -5.32
N GLY A 109 8.62 -5.75 -5.33
CA GLY A 109 9.47 -4.55 -5.42
C GLY A 109 9.89 -3.99 -4.07
N GLU A 110 9.46 -4.60 -2.97
CA GLU A 110 9.93 -4.27 -1.63
C GLU A 110 11.44 -4.50 -1.47
N PRO A 111 12.13 -3.67 -0.66
CA PRO A 111 13.51 -3.95 -0.21
C PRO A 111 13.58 -5.28 0.55
N PRO A 112 14.80 -5.80 0.84
CA PRO A 112 14.94 -7.01 1.65
C PRO A 112 14.20 -6.91 2.99
N VAL A 113 13.25 -7.82 3.21
CA VAL A 113 12.45 -7.93 4.43
C VAL A 113 13.01 -9.06 5.28
N HIS A 114 13.42 -8.75 6.54
CA HIS A 114 13.98 -9.70 7.51
C HIS A 114 13.03 -9.87 8.70
N ILE A 115 11.82 -10.36 8.40
CA ILE A 115 10.70 -10.49 9.35
C ILE A 115 10.12 -11.90 9.20
N ASP A 116 9.97 -12.62 10.32
CA ASP A 116 9.44 -13.97 10.32
C ASP A 116 7.97 -14.03 9.88
N LYS A 117 7.18 -13.03 10.27
CA LYS A 117 5.77 -12.89 9.92
C LYS A 117 5.60 -12.14 8.59
N TYR A 118 6.17 -12.69 7.52
CA TYR A 118 6.04 -12.19 6.15
C TYR A 118 5.14 -13.11 5.35
N TYR A 119 4.01 -12.60 4.85
CA TYR A 119 2.98 -13.38 4.19
C TYR A 119 2.64 -12.83 2.81
N LYS A 120 2.65 -13.69 1.82
CA LYS A 120 2.10 -13.46 0.47
C LYS A 120 0.67 -14.03 0.38
N PRO A 121 -0.08 -13.79 -0.71
CA PRO A 121 -1.46 -14.28 -0.85
C PRO A 121 -1.60 -15.79 -0.60
N LYS A 122 -0.63 -16.60 -1.04
CA LYS A 122 -0.66 -18.05 -0.84
C LYS A 122 -0.70 -18.43 0.64
N GLU A 123 0.22 -17.88 1.45
CA GLU A 123 0.27 -18.15 2.88
C GLU A 123 -0.97 -17.61 3.62
N LEU A 124 -1.50 -16.45 3.18
CA LEU A 124 -2.73 -15.89 3.72
C LEU A 124 -3.95 -16.75 3.37
N LYS A 125 -4.01 -17.29 2.14
CA LYS A 125 -5.06 -18.19 1.69
C LYS A 125 -5.02 -19.53 2.43
N GLU A 126 -3.84 -20.09 2.67
CA GLU A 126 -3.67 -21.31 3.46
C GLU A 126 -4.18 -21.15 4.91
N ARG A 127 -3.99 -19.96 5.49
CA ARG A 127 -4.48 -19.63 6.84
C ARG A 127 -5.97 -19.23 6.86
N ASN A 128 -6.52 -18.80 5.74
CA ASN A 128 -7.91 -18.33 5.59
C ASN A 128 -8.50 -18.88 4.27
N PRO A 129 -8.87 -20.16 4.20
CA PRO A 129 -9.27 -20.84 2.96
C PRO A 129 -10.45 -20.20 2.23
N GLU A 130 -11.36 -19.53 2.95
CA GLU A 130 -12.53 -18.87 2.37
C GLU A 130 -12.24 -17.49 1.76
N ALA A 131 -11.06 -16.90 2.05
CA ALA A 131 -10.72 -15.58 1.55
C ALA A 131 -10.43 -15.62 0.05
N ASP A 132 -10.80 -14.55 -0.67
CA ASP A 132 -10.48 -14.38 -2.10
C ASP A 132 -9.05 -13.85 -2.26
N ASP A 133 -8.17 -14.62 -2.87
CA ASP A 133 -6.76 -14.27 -3.09
C ASP A 133 -6.48 -13.57 -4.42
N ARG A 134 -7.53 -13.29 -5.20
CA ARG A 134 -7.41 -12.53 -6.46
C ARG A 134 -7.22 -11.04 -6.25
N TYR A 135 -7.65 -10.51 -5.10
CA TYR A 135 -7.70 -9.09 -4.78
C TYR A 135 -6.99 -8.78 -3.46
N ASP A 136 -6.68 -7.51 -3.23
CA ASP A 136 -5.99 -7.06 -2.01
C ASP A 136 -6.79 -7.27 -0.71
N GLY A 137 -8.08 -7.58 -0.79
CA GLY A 137 -8.88 -8.03 0.36
C GLY A 137 -8.29 -9.22 1.10
N ILE A 138 -7.48 -10.06 0.43
CA ILE A 138 -6.74 -11.16 1.08
C ILE A 138 -5.82 -10.66 2.20
N LEU A 139 -5.31 -9.44 2.11
CA LEU A 139 -4.44 -8.83 3.13
C LEU A 139 -5.16 -8.61 4.47
N LEU A 140 -6.49 -8.52 4.45
CA LEU A 140 -7.35 -8.34 5.63
C LEU A 140 -7.75 -9.66 6.27
N ALA A 141 -7.56 -10.80 5.57
CA ALA A 141 -7.99 -12.11 6.04
C ALA A 141 -7.29 -12.50 7.35
N GLY A 142 -8.05 -12.69 8.44
CA GLY A 142 -7.52 -13.01 9.77
C GLY A 142 -6.64 -11.91 10.38
N LEU A 143 -6.73 -10.66 9.90
CA LEU A 143 -5.93 -9.54 10.41
C LEU A 143 -6.27 -9.20 11.86
N ARG A 144 -7.56 -9.23 12.20
CA ARG A 144 -8.02 -8.99 13.57
C ARG A 144 -7.41 -9.99 14.55
N GLU A 145 -7.46 -11.26 14.22
CA GLU A 145 -6.93 -12.37 14.99
C GLU A 145 -5.41 -12.28 15.14
N GLU A 146 -4.69 -11.89 14.07
CA GLU A 146 -3.25 -11.65 14.09
C GLU A 146 -2.89 -10.52 15.09
N ILE A 147 -3.65 -9.41 15.08
CA ILE A 147 -3.40 -8.29 15.99
C ILE A 147 -3.73 -8.67 17.45
N LEU A 148 -4.81 -9.41 17.68
CA LEU A 148 -5.21 -9.85 19.01
C LEU A 148 -4.24 -10.88 19.61
N SER A 149 -3.67 -11.76 18.77
CA SER A 149 -2.70 -12.79 19.20
C SER A 149 -1.27 -12.25 19.36
N GLY A 150 -1.02 -10.99 18.97
CA GLY A 150 0.29 -10.37 19.12
C GLY A 150 0.79 -10.36 20.55
N SER A 151 1.97 -10.96 20.78
CA SER A 151 2.54 -11.18 22.12
C SER A 151 3.24 -9.95 22.70
N LYS A 152 3.57 -8.95 21.87
CA LYS A 152 4.29 -7.75 22.28
C LYS A 152 3.35 -6.55 22.41
N ASP A 153 3.73 -5.59 23.27
CA ASP A 153 2.93 -4.38 23.48
C ASP A 153 2.95 -3.46 22.25
N LYS A 154 4.04 -3.42 21.50
CA LYS A 154 4.18 -2.63 20.27
C LYS A 154 4.05 -3.53 19.05
N MET A 155 3.20 -3.14 18.11
CA MET A 155 2.97 -3.87 16.87
C MET A 155 2.98 -2.94 15.66
N LEU A 156 3.66 -3.35 14.60
CA LEU A 156 3.57 -2.75 13.26
C LEU A 156 3.01 -3.80 12.31
N VAL A 157 1.95 -3.46 11.60
CA VAL A 157 1.46 -4.24 10.47
C VAL A 157 1.70 -3.45 9.19
N VAL A 158 2.36 -4.06 8.21
CA VAL A 158 2.51 -3.49 6.87
C VAL A 158 1.59 -4.25 5.91
N LEU A 159 0.72 -3.52 5.22
CA LEU A 159 -0.12 -4.03 4.14
C LEU A 159 0.36 -3.42 2.82
N HIS A 160 0.95 -4.22 1.94
CA HIS A 160 1.48 -3.78 0.66
C HIS A 160 0.54 -4.22 -0.45
N THR A 161 -0.23 -3.29 -1.00
CA THR A 161 -1.31 -3.51 -1.96
C THR A 161 -0.82 -3.49 -3.41
N SER A 162 -1.65 -3.97 -4.34
CA SER A 162 -1.41 -3.93 -5.79
C SER A 162 -2.58 -3.32 -6.57
N THR A 163 -3.57 -2.76 -5.89
CA THR A 163 -4.90 -2.43 -6.43
C THR A 163 -4.85 -1.53 -7.67
N SER A 164 -4.07 -0.45 -7.69
CA SER A 164 -4.08 0.51 -8.81
C SER A 164 -2.98 0.27 -9.83
N HIS A 165 -2.31 -0.89 -9.83
CA HIS A 165 -1.27 -1.23 -10.79
C HIS A 165 -1.83 -1.51 -12.19
N GLY A 166 -1.44 -0.69 -13.18
CA GLY A 166 -1.83 -0.84 -14.59
C GLY A 166 -1.16 -2.02 -15.32
N PRO A 167 -1.53 -2.27 -16.57
CA PRO A 167 -2.60 -1.62 -17.34
C PRO A 167 -3.99 -2.23 -17.13
N THR A 168 -4.14 -3.29 -16.36
CA THR A 168 -5.39 -4.06 -16.22
C THR A 168 -6.20 -3.61 -15.00
N TYR A 169 -6.47 -2.30 -14.85
CA TYR A 169 -7.21 -1.74 -13.70
C TYR A 169 -8.53 -2.45 -13.44
N TYR A 170 -9.28 -2.80 -14.50
CA TYR A 170 -10.57 -3.50 -14.40
C TYR A 170 -10.50 -4.90 -13.76
N LYS A 171 -9.29 -5.44 -13.56
CA LYS A 171 -9.05 -6.74 -12.88
C LYS A 171 -8.57 -6.57 -11.44
N LYS A 172 -8.45 -5.33 -10.96
CA LYS A 172 -7.81 -5.04 -9.69
C LYS A 172 -8.77 -4.87 -8.52
N TYR A 173 -10.06 -4.94 -8.77
CA TYR A 173 -11.13 -4.83 -7.78
C TYR A 173 -12.21 -5.89 -8.03
N PRO A 174 -12.92 -6.35 -6.99
CA PRO A 174 -14.10 -7.20 -7.13
C PRO A 174 -15.22 -6.48 -7.90
N PRO A 175 -16.10 -7.21 -8.61
CA PRO A 175 -17.16 -6.62 -9.44
C PRO A 175 -18.09 -5.64 -8.72
N GLU A 176 -18.35 -5.81 -7.43
CA GLU A 176 -19.15 -4.91 -6.60
C GLU A 176 -18.55 -3.53 -6.42
N PHE A 177 -17.27 -3.34 -6.73
CA PHE A 177 -16.56 -2.05 -6.72
C PHE A 177 -16.49 -1.39 -8.10
N GLU A 178 -17.13 -1.94 -9.13
CA GLU A 178 -17.31 -1.27 -10.42
C GLU A 178 -18.42 -0.23 -10.34
N VAL A 179 -18.15 0.86 -9.63
CA VAL A 179 -19.10 1.97 -9.41
C VAL A 179 -19.22 2.86 -10.65
N PHE A 180 -18.12 3.04 -11.37
CA PHE A 180 -18.06 3.86 -12.59
C PHE A 180 -17.95 2.95 -13.81
N SER A 181 -18.87 3.12 -14.77
CA SER A 181 -18.91 2.34 -16.01
C SER A 181 -19.31 3.21 -17.22
N PRO A 182 -19.05 2.80 -18.46
CA PRO A 182 -18.30 1.60 -18.84
C PRO A 182 -16.81 1.70 -18.49
N VAL A 183 -16.12 0.55 -18.44
CA VAL A 183 -14.70 0.46 -18.13
C VAL A 183 -13.88 -0.05 -19.29
N CYS A 184 -12.66 0.46 -19.44
CA CYS A 184 -11.69 -0.02 -20.40
C CYS A 184 -11.19 -1.42 -20.02
N THR A 185 -11.28 -2.37 -20.96
CA THR A 185 -10.79 -3.75 -20.80
C THR A 185 -9.59 -4.09 -21.70
N THR A 186 -9.08 -3.10 -22.46
CA THR A 186 -7.85 -3.28 -23.26
C THR A 186 -6.60 -2.96 -22.45
N VAL A 187 -5.51 -3.65 -22.79
CA VAL A 187 -4.16 -3.34 -22.26
C VAL A 187 -3.43 -2.27 -23.10
N GLU A 188 -3.96 -1.95 -24.29
CA GLU A 188 -3.43 -0.90 -25.16
C GLU A 188 -4.03 0.46 -24.77
N MET A 189 -3.57 1.03 -23.65
CA MET A 189 -4.17 2.21 -23.04
C MET A 189 -4.25 3.42 -23.97
N SER A 190 -3.30 3.59 -24.89
CA SER A 190 -3.33 4.67 -25.90
C SER A 190 -4.45 4.55 -26.93
N LYS A 191 -5.11 3.38 -27.01
CA LYS A 191 -6.28 3.13 -27.87
C LYS A 191 -7.59 3.07 -27.09
N ALA A 192 -7.52 3.13 -25.76
CA ALA A 192 -8.70 3.13 -24.92
C ALA A 192 -9.47 4.45 -25.03
N ASP A 193 -10.79 4.40 -24.82
CA ASP A 193 -11.55 5.61 -24.54
C ASP A 193 -11.05 6.21 -23.21
N PRO A 194 -10.64 7.50 -23.18
CA PRO A 194 -10.09 8.11 -21.98
C PRO A 194 -11.05 8.08 -20.78
N LYS A 195 -12.37 8.16 -21.01
CA LYS A 195 -13.37 8.11 -19.94
C LYS A 195 -13.50 6.69 -19.38
N GLU A 196 -13.48 5.67 -20.23
CA GLU A 196 -13.51 4.28 -19.80
C GLU A 196 -12.24 3.88 -19.03
N LEU A 197 -11.08 4.37 -19.48
CA LEU A 197 -9.81 4.20 -18.78
C LEU A 197 -9.86 4.86 -17.39
N MET A 198 -10.33 6.10 -17.32
CA MET A 198 -10.50 6.83 -16.06
C MET A 198 -11.49 6.12 -15.13
N ASN A 199 -12.62 5.60 -15.65
CA ASN A 199 -13.58 4.84 -14.84
C ASN A 199 -12.94 3.57 -14.25
N ALA A 200 -12.18 2.82 -15.06
CA ALA A 200 -11.49 1.62 -14.58
C ALA A 200 -10.49 1.94 -13.47
N TYR A 201 -9.75 3.03 -13.61
CA TYR A 201 -8.82 3.48 -12.58
C TYR A 201 -9.53 4.01 -11.33
N ASP A 202 -10.57 4.83 -11.47
CA ASP A 202 -11.35 5.36 -10.34
C ASP A 202 -11.95 4.25 -9.47
N ASN A 203 -12.40 3.15 -10.10
CA ASN A 203 -12.89 1.98 -9.36
C ASN A 203 -11.79 1.33 -8.49
N THR A 204 -10.51 1.40 -8.90
CA THR A 204 -9.41 0.96 -8.04
C THR A 204 -9.26 1.85 -6.80
N ILE A 205 -9.52 3.14 -6.93
CA ILE A 205 -9.50 4.08 -5.80
C ILE A 205 -10.68 3.84 -4.86
N VAL A 206 -11.89 3.55 -5.41
CA VAL A 206 -13.03 3.12 -4.59
C VAL A 206 -12.71 1.84 -3.79
N TYR A 207 -12.04 0.89 -4.41
CA TYR A 207 -11.64 -0.32 -3.70
C TYR A 207 -10.55 -0.04 -2.65
N THR A 208 -9.63 0.87 -2.93
CA THR A 208 -8.64 1.35 -1.94
C THR A 208 -9.32 2.03 -0.74
N ASP A 209 -10.35 2.84 -0.98
CA ASP A 209 -11.20 3.45 0.07
C ASP A 209 -11.79 2.38 1.00
N TYR A 210 -12.38 1.34 0.42
CA TYR A 210 -12.93 0.20 1.17
C TYR A 210 -11.85 -0.54 2.00
N LEU A 211 -10.66 -0.77 1.42
CA LEU A 211 -9.58 -1.48 2.11
C LEU A 211 -9.10 -0.70 3.34
N ILE A 212 -8.90 0.61 3.20
CA ILE A 212 -8.46 1.47 4.32
C ILE A 212 -9.55 1.55 5.38
N HIS A 213 -10.80 1.79 4.99
CA HIS A 213 -11.96 1.79 5.89
C HIS A 213 -12.06 0.47 6.68
N SER A 214 -11.91 -0.67 6.00
CA SER A 214 -11.96 -1.98 6.64
C SER A 214 -10.88 -2.16 7.72
N VAL A 215 -9.67 -1.65 7.49
CA VAL A 215 -8.61 -1.64 8.51
C VAL A 215 -9.01 -0.76 9.70
N ILE A 216 -9.60 0.41 9.46
CA ILE A 216 -10.08 1.30 10.53
C ILE A 216 -11.15 0.59 11.37
N GLU A 217 -12.11 -0.09 10.75
CA GLU A 217 -13.16 -0.84 11.44
C GLU A 217 -12.60 -2.02 12.25
N ILE A 218 -11.63 -2.76 11.69
CA ILE A 218 -10.93 -3.83 12.44
C ILE A 218 -10.29 -3.25 13.71
N LEU A 219 -9.61 -2.12 13.60
CA LEU A 219 -8.92 -1.50 14.73
C LEU A 219 -9.88 -0.90 15.77
N ARG A 220 -11.00 -0.32 15.34
CA ARG A 220 -12.09 0.11 16.24
C ARG A 220 -12.62 -1.03 17.10
N GLY A 221 -12.62 -2.25 16.53
CA GLY A 221 -12.97 -3.49 17.25
C GLY A 221 -11.91 -4.02 18.22
N ILE A 222 -10.77 -3.30 18.42
CA ILE A 222 -9.64 -3.71 19.29
C ILE A 222 -9.30 -2.59 20.29
N PRO A 223 -10.19 -2.25 21.22
CA PRO A 223 -9.98 -1.12 22.15
C PRO A 223 -8.82 -1.35 23.14
N GLN A 224 -8.28 -2.57 23.22
CA GLN A 224 -7.16 -2.91 24.11
C GLN A 224 -5.82 -2.34 23.65
N ARG A 225 -5.72 -1.86 22.41
CA ARG A 225 -4.53 -1.22 21.84
C ARG A 225 -4.87 0.17 21.34
N ARG A 226 -4.01 1.16 21.61
CA ARG A 226 -4.07 2.42 20.87
C ARG A 226 -3.70 2.11 19.43
N SER A 227 -4.47 2.62 18.49
CA SER A 227 -4.30 2.30 17.08
C SER A 227 -3.99 3.53 16.24
N CYS A 228 -3.24 3.31 15.17
CA CYS A 228 -2.94 4.28 14.13
C CYS A 228 -3.03 3.57 12.78
N VAL A 229 -3.64 4.23 11.79
CA VAL A 229 -3.60 3.82 10.37
C VAL A 229 -2.91 4.91 9.58
N ILE A 230 -1.95 4.53 8.76
CA ILE A 230 -1.27 5.40 7.81
C ILE A 230 -1.41 4.76 6.43
N PHE A 231 -1.97 5.49 5.48
CA PHE A 231 -1.96 5.14 4.07
C PHE A 231 -1.01 6.06 3.32
N VAL A 232 -0.17 5.49 2.46
CA VAL A 232 0.69 6.23 1.54
C VAL A 232 0.84 5.45 0.24
N SER A 233 0.64 6.10 -0.91
CA SER A 233 0.95 5.48 -2.19
C SER A 233 2.46 5.54 -2.46
N ASP A 234 2.99 4.52 -3.11
CA ASP A 234 4.40 4.44 -3.47
C ASP A 234 4.78 5.41 -4.61
N HIS A 235 3.87 5.65 -5.53
CA HIS A 235 3.99 6.64 -6.62
C HIS A 235 2.61 6.96 -7.24
N GLY A 236 2.59 7.89 -8.18
CA GLY A 236 1.43 8.21 -9.01
C GLY A 236 1.34 7.34 -10.27
N GLU A 237 0.37 7.67 -11.14
CA GLU A 237 0.09 6.96 -12.39
C GLU A 237 -0.30 7.97 -13.48
N SER A 238 0.22 7.81 -14.70
CA SER A 238 -0.20 8.60 -15.86
C SER A 238 -1.33 7.88 -16.59
N LEU A 239 -2.43 8.60 -16.84
CA LEU A 239 -3.64 8.06 -17.48
C LEU A 239 -3.94 8.72 -18.84
N GLY A 240 -2.92 9.26 -19.51
CA GLY A 240 -3.02 9.90 -20.82
C GLY A 240 -2.56 11.35 -20.83
N GLU A 241 -2.17 11.93 -19.70
CA GLU A 241 -1.62 13.28 -19.62
C GLU A 241 -0.34 13.38 -20.48
N GLY A 242 -0.31 14.35 -21.40
CA GLY A 242 0.79 14.49 -22.36
C GLY A 242 1.02 13.25 -23.23
N ASN A 243 0.00 12.41 -23.43
CA ASN A 243 0.09 11.11 -24.11
C ASN A 243 1.01 10.11 -23.40
N LEU A 244 1.17 10.26 -22.08
CA LEU A 244 1.89 9.33 -21.21
C LEU A 244 0.90 8.42 -20.49
N TYR A 245 1.30 7.16 -20.30
CA TYR A 245 0.48 6.15 -19.64
C TYR A 245 1.34 5.34 -18.67
N MET A 246 0.73 4.86 -17.59
CA MET A 246 1.38 4.07 -16.55
C MET A 246 2.42 4.87 -15.72
N HIS A 247 3.19 4.17 -14.92
CA HIS A 247 4.24 4.68 -14.07
C HIS A 247 5.64 4.54 -14.69
N GLY A 248 6.67 5.02 -14.00
CA GLY A 248 8.05 4.98 -14.50
C GLY A 248 8.40 6.07 -15.51
N VAL A 249 7.50 7.03 -15.74
CA VAL A 249 7.79 8.22 -16.53
C VAL A 249 8.79 9.13 -15.79
N PRO A 250 9.54 10.01 -16.52
CA PRO A 250 10.45 10.95 -15.87
C PRO A 250 9.74 11.84 -14.85
N ILE A 251 10.31 12.03 -13.67
CA ILE A 251 9.70 12.75 -12.54
C ILE A 251 9.21 14.17 -12.87
N LEU A 252 9.85 14.83 -13.84
CA LEU A 252 9.47 16.18 -14.28
C LEU A 252 8.16 16.26 -15.07
N VAL A 253 7.64 15.12 -15.51
CA VAL A 253 6.42 15.00 -16.32
C VAL A 253 5.43 13.99 -15.71
N ALA A 254 5.77 13.42 -14.56
CA ALA A 254 4.87 12.58 -13.79
C ALA A 254 3.77 13.46 -13.14
N PRO A 255 2.50 12.98 -13.12
CA PRO A 255 1.41 13.67 -12.45
C PRO A 255 1.55 13.65 -10.92
#